data_60ef779cef3a238ad84e706757ae322e
#
_entry.id   60ef779cef3a238ad84e706757ae322e
#
_cell.length_a   1.000
_cell.length_b   1.000
_cell.length_c   1.000
_cell.angle_alpha   90.00
_cell.angle_beta   90.00
_cell.angle_gamma   90.00
#
_symmetry.space_group_name_H-M   'P 1'
#
loop_
_entity.id
_entity.type
_entity.pdbx_description
1 polymer ?
#
loop_
_entity_poly.entity_id
_entity_poly.type
_entity_poly.pdbx_seq_one_letter_code
_entity_poly.pdbx_strand_id
1 'polypeptide(L)'
;MKIEKHLQEKKAFVFELDDVLFPKKDYLLQVYYLFAQFIEYGEQISATEILNVMQEIYLERGEEALFEQTAERLRIPGKYKVNFDLLLLGARLPLKLLLYNEVLALLQAIVVERKQLFLFTDGDPAMQLNKIKQIEWNGMEKYLTVYFAAETASKPSADGLELLVSKHGLQKNEVLYVGQSDLDRTCASKAGIEFLNVNELLLT
;
A
#
# COMPACT_ATOMS: atom_id res chain seq x y z
N MET A 1 6.77 -25.51 -5.13
CA MET A 1 5.80 -24.38 -5.31
C MET A 1 6.38 -23.35 -6.26
N LYS A 2 5.53 -22.55 -6.96
CA LYS A 2 6.02 -21.52 -7.91
C LYS A 2 7.02 -20.54 -7.28
N ILE A 3 6.83 -20.15 -6.01
CA ILE A 3 7.66 -19.14 -5.34
C ILE A 3 9.11 -19.61 -5.09
N GLU A 4 9.32 -20.89 -4.79
CA GLU A 4 10.66 -21.47 -4.60
C GLU A 4 11.49 -21.39 -5.89
N LYS A 5 10.84 -21.60 -7.03
CA LYS A 5 11.48 -21.41 -8.34
C LYS A 5 11.93 -19.96 -8.53
N HIS A 6 11.05 -18.99 -8.23
CA HIS A 6 11.42 -17.58 -8.33
C HIS A 6 12.56 -17.20 -7.38
N LEU A 7 12.58 -17.74 -6.15
CA LEU A 7 13.69 -17.52 -5.22
C LEU A 7 15.02 -18.02 -5.76
N GLN A 8 15.02 -19.11 -6.53
CA GLN A 8 16.24 -19.62 -7.16
C GLN A 8 16.66 -18.81 -8.39
N GLU A 9 15.70 -18.44 -9.24
CA GLU A 9 15.97 -17.83 -10.56
C GLU A 9 16.14 -16.31 -10.51
N LYS A 10 15.47 -15.60 -9.59
CA LYS A 10 15.48 -14.12 -9.53
C LYS A 10 16.58 -13.59 -8.62
N LYS A 11 17.10 -12.41 -8.98
CA LYS A 11 18.05 -11.65 -8.16
C LYS A 11 17.38 -10.53 -7.38
N ALA A 12 16.24 -10.06 -7.85
CA ALA A 12 15.52 -8.94 -7.27
C ALA A 12 14.02 -9.17 -7.23
N PHE A 13 13.40 -8.70 -6.15
CA PHE A 13 11.96 -8.75 -5.93
C PHE A 13 11.46 -7.34 -5.68
N VAL A 14 10.45 -6.94 -6.41
CA VAL A 14 9.78 -5.65 -6.31
C VAL A 14 8.37 -5.89 -5.81
N PHE A 15 7.92 -5.18 -4.81
CA PHE A 15 6.56 -5.30 -4.25
C PHE A 15 5.80 -3.99 -4.38
N GLU A 16 4.51 -4.05 -4.71
CA GLU A 16 3.58 -2.97 -4.40
C GLU A 16 3.31 -2.96 -2.89
N LEU A 17 2.81 -1.83 -2.36
CA LEU A 17 2.53 -1.64 -0.94
C LEU A 17 1.11 -2.08 -0.57
N ASP A 18 0.12 -1.33 -1.07
CA ASP A 18 -1.28 -1.47 -0.71
C ASP A 18 -1.87 -2.78 -1.25
N ASP A 19 -2.57 -3.55 -0.41
CA ASP A 19 -3.19 -4.84 -0.70
C ASP A 19 -2.21 -5.92 -1.21
N VAL A 20 -0.90 -5.67 -1.12
CA VAL A 20 0.17 -6.61 -1.44
C VAL A 20 0.98 -6.95 -0.20
N LEU A 21 1.44 -5.96 0.55
CA LEU A 21 2.16 -6.21 1.79
C LEU A 21 1.20 -6.37 2.98
N PHE A 22 0.15 -5.60 3.01
CA PHE A 22 -0.90 -5.59 4.05
C PHE A 22 -2.23 -5.13 3.45
N PRO A 23 -3.39 -5.39 4.11
CA PRO A 23 -4.67 -4.89 3.65
C PRO A 23 -4.72 -3.34 3.72
N LYS A 24 -4.88 -2.65 2.59
CA LYS A 24 -5.03 -1.19 2.54
C LYS A 24 -6.14 -0.69 3.48
N LYS A 25 -7.22 -1.46 3.60
CA LYS A 25 -8.33 -1.16 4.51
C LYS A 25 -7.89 -0.98 5.96
N ASP A 26 -6.82 -1.66 6.42
CA ASP A 26 -6.36 -1.57 7.80
C ASP A 26 -5.74 -0.20 8.11
N TYR A 27 -5.15 0.47 7.10
CA TYR A 27 -4.75 1.86 7.19
C TYR A 27 -5.98 2.78 7.22
N LEU A 28 -6.89 2.62 6.27
CA LEU A 28 -8.04 3.50 6.09
C LEU A 28 -8.97 3.47 7.31
N LEU A 29 -9.28 2.29 7.85
CA LEU A 29 -10.13 2.14 9.03
C LEU A 29 -9.55 2.83 10.27
N GLN A 30 -8.24 2.82 10.45
CA GLN A 30 -7.60 3.53 11.54
C GLN A 30 -7.64 5.05 11.34
N VAL A 31 -7.48 5.53 10.10
CA VAL A 31 -7.66 6.95 9.77
C VAL A 31 -9.11 7.39 10.01
N TYR A 32 -10.09 6.58 9.59
CA TYR A 32 -11.52 6.87 9.82
C TYR A 32 -11.85 6.93 11.30
N TYR A 33 -11.29 6.01 12.09
CA TYR A 33 -11.42 6.04 13.54
C TYR A 33 -10.89 7.35 14.14
N LEU A 34 -9.69 7.77 13.77
CA LEU A 34 -9.10 9.02 14.26
C LEU A 34 -9.93 10.25 13.84
N PHE A 35 -10.42 10.25 12.60
CA PHE A 35 -11.29 11.31 12.13
C PHE A 35 -12.62 11.35 12.90
N ALA A 36 -13.25 10.19 13.12
CA ALA A 36 -14.49 10.09 13.88
C ALA A 36 -14.33 10.61 15.32
N GLN A 37 -13.24 10.25 16.01
CA GLN A 37 -12.92 10.75 17.34
C GLN A 37 -12.71 12.29 17.35
N PHE A 38 -12.06 12.82 16.32
CA PHE A 38 -11.85 14.25 16.17
C PHE A 38 -13.17 15.01 15.98
N ILE A 39 -14.10 14.51 15.15
CA ILE A 39 -15.41 15.10 14.92
C ILE A 39 -16.28 15.00 16.17
N GLU A 40 -16.28 13.86 16.87
CA GLU A 40 -17.05 13.72 18.13
C GLU A 40 -16.66 14.78 19.14
N TYR A 41 -15.37 15.05 19.29
CA TYR A 41 -14.90 16.10 20.20
C TYR A 41 -15.38 17.50 19.79
N GLY A 42 -15.40 17.82 18.51
CA GLY A 42 -15.72 19.14 17.99
C GLY A 42 -17.20 19.42 17.78
N GLU A 43 -17.97 18.42 17.33
CA GLU A 43 -19.34 18.59 16.87
C GLU A 43 -20.35 17.76 17.70
N GLN A 44 -19.89 16.96 18.66
CA GLN A 44 -20.72 16.11 19.54
C GLN A 44 -21.57 15.07 18.76
N ILE A 45 -21.09 14.65 17.57
CA ILE A 45 -21.66 13.56 16.80
C ILE A 45 -20.92 12.29 17.21
N SER A 46 -21.65 11.20 17.53
CA SER A 46 -21.04 9.95 17.99
C SER A 46 -19.97 9.42 17.03
N ALA A 47 -18.77 9.20 17.53
CA ALA A 47 -17.68 8.59 16.75
C ALA A 47 -18.07 7.22 16.18
N THR A 48 -18.82 6.43 16.93
CA THR A 48 -19.33 5.13 16.47
C THR A 48 -20.27 5.29 15.27
N GLU A 49 -21.17 6.28 15.30
CA GLU A 49 -22.08 6.55 14.20
C GLU A 49 -21.30 7.00 12.95
N ILE A 50 -20.34 7.91 13.12
CA ILE A 50 -19.48 8.38 12.02
C ILE A 50 -18.72 7.22 11.40
N LEU A 51 -18.10 6.38 12.22
CA LEU A 51 -17.30 5.25 11.74
C LEU A 51 -18.16 4.23 10.99
N ASN A 52 -19.36 3.93 11.48
CA ASN A 52 -20.29 3.03 10.81
C ASN A 52 -20.68 3.56 9.41
N VAL A 53 -21.04 4.84 9.32
CA VAL A 53 -21.40 5.47 8.04
C VAL A 53 -20.20 5.46 7.08
N MET A 54 -19.00 5.77 7.56
CA MET A 54 -17.79 5.73 6.71
C MET A 54 -17.50 4.30 6.22
N GLN A 55 -17.67 3.29 7.06
CA GLN A 55 -17.50 1.88 6.67
C GLN A 55 -18.54 1.43 5.64
N GLU A 56 -19.80 1.80 5.80
CA GLU A 56 -20.85 1.52 4.83
C GLU A 56 -20.52 2.12 3.46
N ILE A 57 -20.16 3.42 3.42
CA ILE A 57 -19.81 4.09 2.19
C ILE A 57 -18.57 3.44 1.53
N TYR A 58 -17.57 3.11 2.34
CA TYR A 58 -16.36 2.44 1.82
C TYR A 58 -16.68 1.08 1.19
N LEU A 59 -17.56 0.29 1.79
CA LEU A 59 -17.96 -1.01 1.25
C LEU A 59 -18.77 -0.88 -0.05
N GLU A 60 -19.56 0.18 -0.19
CA GLU A 60 -20.40 0.41 -1.37
C GLU A 60 -19.63 1.04 -2.54
N ARG A 61 -18.71 1.96 -2.27
CA ARG A 61 -18.10 2.86 -3.28
C ARG A 61 -16.59 3.01 -3.16
N GLY A 62 -15.96 2.36 -2.20
CA GLY A 62 -14.54 2.55 -1.92
C GLY A 62 -14.24 3.91 -1.29
N GLU A 63 -13.12 4.51 -1.68
CA GLU A 63 -12.64 5.78 -1.14
C GLU A 63 -13.26 7.01 -1.83
N GLU A 64 -13.98 6.81 -2.95
CA GLU A 64 -14.52 7.90 -3.75
C GLU A 64 -15.57 8.70 -2.99
N ALA A 65 -15.34 10.02 -2.87
CA ALA A 65 -16.23 10.95 -2.19
C ALA A 65 -16.63 10.54 -0.75
N LEU A 66 -15.79 9.74 -0.07
CA LEU A 66 -16.11 9.19 1.25
C LEU A 66 -16.40 10.30 2.28
N PHE A 67 -15.54 11.34 2.32
CA PHE A 67 -15.74 12.46 3.24
C PHE A 67 -17.04 13.20 2.90
N GLU A 68 -17.26 13.54 1.65
CA GLU A 68 -18.39 14.32 1.17
C GLU A 68 -19.73 13.60 1.49
N GLN A 69 -19.81 12.30 1.25
CA GLN A 69 -21.00 11.50 1.55
C GLN A 69 -21.22 11.32 3.05
N THR A 70 -20.15 11.13 3.82
CA THR A 70 -20.24 11.07 5.30
C THR A 70 -20.71 12.41 5.86
N ALA A 71 -20.12 13.50 5.37
CA ALA A 71 -20.46 14.85 5.80
C ALA A 71 -21.92 15.22 5.47
N GLU A 72 -22.41 14.82 4.30
CA GLU A 72 -23.81 15.03 3.91
C GLU A 72 -24.78 14.24 4.80
N ARG A 73 -24.52 12.94 5.01
CA ARG A 73 -25.39 12.06 5.82
C ARG A 73 -25.48 12.50 7.28
N LEU A 74 -24.37 12.96 7.86
CA LEU A 74 -24.26 13.29 9.30
C LEU A 74 -24.22 14.79 9.56
N ARG A 75 -24.37 15.63 8.52
CA ARG A 75 -24.29 17.09 8.58
C ARG A 75 -22.98 17.60 9.20
N ILE A 76 -21.88 16.92 8.93
CA ILE A 76 -20.56 17.35 9.37
C ILE A 76 -20.15 18.58 8.53
N PRO A 77 -19.71 19.67 9.14
CA PRO A 77 -19.31 20.87 8.39
C PRO A 77 -18.16 20.60 7.42
N GLY A 78 -18.29 21.07 6.17
CA GLY A 78 -17.30 20.87 5.10
C GLY A 78 -15.89 21.39 5.41
N LYS A 79 -15.75 22.31 6.37
CA LYS A 79 -14.44 22.80 6.86
C LYS A 79 -13.52 21.67 7.34
N TYR A 80 -14.07 20.52 7.74
CA TYR A 80 -13.30 19.37 8.25
C TYR A 80 -12.68 18.51 7.15
N LYS A 81 -12.96 18.78 5.87
CA LYS A 81 -12.30 18.10 4.75
C LYS A 81 -10.78 18.18 4.84
N VAL A 82 -10.26 19.36 5.15
CA VAL A 82 -8.81 19.56 5.29
C VAL A 82 -8.22 18.67 6.40
N ASN A 83 -8.93 18.52 7.51
CA ASN A 83 -8.48 17.66 8.61
C ASN A 83 -8.48 16.18 8.20
N PHE A 84 -9.51 15.76 7.46
CA PHE A 84 -9.58 14.40 6.93
C PHE A 84 -8.42 14.11 5.97
N ASP A 85 -8.15 15.01 5.03
CA ASP A 85 -7.04 14.88 4.07
C ASP A 85 -5.68 14.84 4.77
N LEU A 86 -5.46 15.68 5.78
CA LEU A 86 -4.23 15.66 6.58
C LEU A 86 -4.06 14.34 7.35
N LEU A 87 -5.14 13.77 7.86
CA LEU A 87 -5.09 12.45 8.50
C LEU A 87 -4.75 11.35 7.49
N LEU A 88 -5.32 11.38 6.26
CA LEU A 88 -4.95 10.45 5.19
C LEU A 88 -3.47 10.53 4.82
N LEU A 89 -2.87 11.73 4.85
CA LEU A 89 -1.47 11.92 4.50
C LEU A 89 -0.51 11.53 5.62
N GLY A 90 -0.85 11.80 6.87
CA GLY A 90 0.15 11.77 7.94
C GLY A 90 -0.33 11.32 9.31
N ALA A 91 -1.49 10.65 9.44
CA ALA A 91 -1.96 10.17 10.74
C ALA A 91 -0.96 9.22 11.41
N ARG A 92 -0.75 9.42 12.72
CA ARG A 92 -0.11 8.42 13.56
C ARG A 92 -1.17 7.40 13.96
N LEU A 93 -1.06 6.20 13.42
CA LEU A 93 -2.05 5.16 13.64
C LEU A 93 -2.00 4.63 15.09
N PRO A 94 -3.15 4.27 15.67
CA PRO A 94 -3.23 3.61 16.98
C PRO A 94 -2.51 2.27 17.01
N LEU A 95 -2.60 1.50 15.92
CA LEU A 95 -2.01 0.17 15.81
C LEU A 95 -1.05 0.11 14.61
N LYS A 96 -0.03 -0.74 14.70
CA LYS A 96 0.86 -1.03 13.57
C LYS A 96 0.10 -1.72 12.43
N LEU A 97 0.53 -1.46 11.19
CA LEU A 97 0.09 -2.22 10.04
C LEU A 97 0.84 -3.55 10.00
N LEU A 98 0.11 -4.65 9.95
CA LEU A 98 0.68 -5.98 9.96
C LEU A 98 0.78 -6.52 8.54
N LEU A 99 1.96 -7.02 8.18
CA LEU A 99 2.18 -7.72 6.91
C LEU A 99 1.33 -9.00 6.86
N TYR A 100 0.88 -9.39 5.66
CA TYR A 100 0.37 -10.75 5.46
C TYR A 100 1.45 -11.77 5.86
N ASN A 101 1.07 -12.83 6.54
CA ASN A 101 2.02 -13.84 7.04
C ASN A 101 2.85 -14.47 5.92
N GLU A 102 2.20 -14.80 4.80
CA GLU A 102 2.83 -15.41 3.63
C GLU A 102 3.83 -14.43 2.97
N VAL A 103 3.48 -13.14 2.93
CA VAL A 103 4.36 -12.10 2.40
C VAL A 103 5.55 -11.89 3.34
N LEU A 104 5.34 -11.84 4.66
CA LEU A 104 6.44 -11.76 5.63
C LEU A 104 7.41 -12.94 5.49
N ALA A 105 6.88 -14.16 5.36
CA ALA A 105 7.70 -15.34 5.13
C ALA A 105 8.53 -15.24 3.84
N LEU A 106 7.91 -14.73 2.75
CA LEU A 106 8.61 -14.50 1.49
C LEU A 106 9.70 -13.43 1.62
N LEU A 107 9.41 -12.29 2.27
CA LEU A 107 10.41 -11.24 2.51
C LEU A 107 11.61 -11.77 3.29
N GLN A 108 11.36 -12.58 4.32
CA GLN A 108 12.42 -13.23 5.10
C GLN A 108 13.26 -14.18 4.24
N ALA A 109 12.63 -15.00 3.40
CA ALA A 109 13.33 -15.90 2.47
C ALA A 109 14.21 -15.12 1.47
N ILE A 110 13.70 -14.02 0.89
CA ILE A 110 14.43 -13.14 -0.02
C ILE A 110 15.70 -12.59 0.66
N VAL A 111 15.58 -12.14 1.92
CA VAL A 111 16.71 -11.60 2.69
C VAL A 111 17.73 -12.69 3.03
N VAL A 112 17.28 -13.89 3.43
CA VAL A 112 18.16 -15.05 3.71
C VAL A 112 18.97 -15.43 2.47
N GLU A 113 18.33 -15.44 1.29
CA GLU A 113 18.95 -15.70 0.00
C GLU A 113 19.79 -14.52 -0.54
N ARG A 114 19.90 -13.42 0.24
CA ARG A 114 20.66 -12.21 -0.12
C ARG A 114 20.25 -11.60 -1.45
N LYS A 115 18.97 -11.70 -1.80
CA LYS A 115 18.40 -11.07 -2.99
C LYS A 115 18.07 -9.59 -2.70
N GLN A 116 17.96 -8.79 -3.75
CA GLN A 116 17.59 -7.39 -3.61
C GLN A 116 16.07 -7.26 -3.39
N LEU A 117 15.70 -6.39 -2.46
CA LEU A 117 14.31 -6.17 -2.07
C LEU A 117 13.91 -4.71 -2.30
N PHE A 118 12.89 -4.52 -3.12
CA PHE A 118 12.39 -3.23 -3.51
C PHE A 118 10.91 -3.09 -3.19
N LEU A 119 10.53 -1.88 -2.85
CA LEU A 119 9.15 -1.43 -2.83
C LEU A 119 8.95 -0.42 -3.95
N PHE A 120 7.94 -0.63 -4.80
CA PHE A 120 7.56 0.29 -5.86
C PHE A 120 6.06 0.56 -5.77
N THR A 121 5.71 1.71 -5.19
CA THR A 121 4.33 2.03 -4.82
C THR A 121 3.82 3.28 -5.53
N ASP A 122 2.53 3.28 -5.88
CA ASP A 122 1.82 4.40 -6.50
C ASP A 122 0.95 5.12 -5.45
N GLY A 123 0.57 6.36 -5.78
CA GLY A 123 -0.21 7.24 -4.92
C GLY A 123 0.60 8.42 -4.38
N ASP A 124 0.03 9.16 -3.44
CA ASP A 124 0.71 10.29 -2.82
C ASP A 124 1.94 9.83 -2.02
N PRO A 125 3.15 10.33 -2.34
CA PRO A 125 4.39 9.90 -1.68
C PRO A 125 4.40 10.12 -0.17
N ALA A 126 3.76 11.19 0.33
CA ALA A 126 3.70 11.46 1.78
C ALA A 126 2.83 10.41 2.49
N MET A 127 1.67 10.06 1.91
CA MET A 127 0.80 9.01 2.41
C MET A 127 1.50 7.65 2.41
N GLN A 128 2.11 7.28 1.29
CA GLN A 128 2.80 6.00 1.16
C GLN A 128 3.99 5.89 2.12
N LEU A 129 4.77 6.96 2.26
CA LEU A 129 5.86 7.00 3.24
C LEU A 129 5.33 6.88 4.68
N ASN A 130 4.20 7.51 5.00
CA ASN A 130 3.57 7.38 6.31
C ASN A 130 3.15 5.93 6.59
N LYS A 131 2.51 5.25 5.64
CA LYS A 131 2.17 3.82 5.76
C LYS A 131 3.41 2.98 6.01
N ILE A 132 4.47 3.14 5.20
CA ILE A 132 5.74 2.40 5.31
C ILE A 132 6.35 2.53 6.71
N LYS A 133 6.32 3.73 7.31
CA LYS A 133 6.83 3.98 8.67
C LYS A 133 6.03 3.29 9.77
N GLN A 134 4.78 2.94 9.49
CA GLN A 134 3.87 2.37 10.48
C GLN A 134 3.64 0.86 10.33
N ILE A 135 4.27 0.23 9.34
CA ILE A 135 4.30 -1.22 9.20
C ILE A 135 5.18 -1.85 10.29
N GLU A 136 4.75 -2.99 10.79
CA GLU A 136 5.56 -3.89 11.60
C GLU A 136 6.46 -4.76 10.69
N TRP A 137 7.66 -4.25 10.39
CA TRP A 137 8.57 -4.88 9.44
C TRP A 137 9.31 -6.12 9.96
N ASN A 138 9.28 -6.35 11.27
CA ASN A 138 10.05 -7.45 11.89
C ASN A 138 11.56 -7.44 11.53
N GLY A 139 12.14 -6.25 11.38
CA GLY A 139 13.55 -6.05 11.04
C GLY A 139 13.86 -6.11 9.53
N MET A 140 12.85 -6.23 8.66
CA MET A 140 13.04 -6.27 7.20
C MET A 140 13.28 -4.88 6.60
N GLU A 141 12.88 -3.80 7.28
CA GLU A 141 12.97 -2.42 6.78
C GLU A 141 14.38 -2.01 6.33
N LYS A 142 15.41 -2.54 6.97
CA LYS A 142 16.82 -2.23 6.64
C LYS A 142 17.31 -2.82 5.31
N TYR A 143 16.55 -3.74 4.72
CA TYR A 143 16.86 -4.36 3.43
C TYR A 143 16.06 -3.78 2.28
N LEU A 144 15.13 -2.87 2.57
CA LEU A 144 14.24 -2.27 1.57
C LEU A 144 14.86 -1.06 0.91
N THR A 145 14.71 -1.00 -0.41
CA THR A 145 14.86 0.24 -1.18
C THR A 145 13.51 0.63 -1.74
N VAL A 146 13.08 1.86 -1.46
CA VAL A 146 11.73 2.34 -1.80
C VAL A 146 11.78 3.26 -3.01
N TYR A 147 10.84 3.07 -3.94
CA TYR A 147 10.56 3.90 -5.09
C TYR A 147 9.08 4.31 -5.08
N PHE A 148 8.83 5.59 -5.30
CA PHE A 148 7.47 6.12 -5.49
C PHE A 148 7.25 6.34 -6.98
N ALA A 149 6.18 5.74 -7.54
CA ALA A 149 5.87 5.89 -8.97
C ALA A 149 5.67 7.36 -9.35
N ALA A 150 5.09 8.16 -8.45
CA ALA A 150 4.89 9.59 -8.65
C ALA A 150 6.18 10.39 -8.88
N GLU A 151 7.37 9.87 -8.51
CA GLU A 151 8.66 10.52 -8.79
C GLU A 151 9.10 10.38 -10.26
N THR A 152 8.47 9.48 -11.02
CA THR A 152 8.69 9.29 -12.46
C THR A 152 7.39 9.48 -13.22
N ALA A 153 6.58 8.44 -13.31
CA ALA A 153 5.23 8.48 -13.85
C ALA A 153 4.39 7.41 -13.17
N SER A 154 3.16 7.78 -12.77
CA SER A 154 2.22 6.84 -12.13
C SER A 154 1.92 5.64 -13.03
N LYS A 155 1.61 4.52 -12.39
CA LYS A 155 1.18 3.31 -13.10
C LYS A 155 -0.07 3.61 -13.96
N PRO A 156 -0.17 3.03 -15.14
CA PRO A 156 0.58 1.88 -15.66
C PRO A 156 1.83 2.24 -16.48
N SER A 157 2.52 3.39 -16.22
CA SER A 157 3.82 3.65 -16.85
C SER A 157 4.89 2.65 -16.36
N ALA A 158 5.81 2.28 -17.24
CA ALA A 158 6.96 1.43 -16.92
C ALA A 158 8.16 2.21 -16.36
N ASP A 159 8.14 3.54 -16.46
CA ASP A 159 9.31 4.40 -16.25
C ASP A 159 9.99 4.15 -14.89
N GLY A 160 9.20 4.01 -13.83
CA GLY A 160 9.73 3.74 -12.48
C GLY A 160 10.40 2.37 -12.36
N LEU A 161 9.84 1.33 -12.96
CA LEU A 161 10.45 -0.02 -12.99
C LEU A 161 11.70 -0.05 -13.86
N GLU A 162 11.70 0.63 -15.01
CA GLU A 162 12.86 0.72 -15.89
C GLU A 162 14.00 1.50 -15.23
N LEU A 163 13.68 2.59 -14.53
CA LEU A 163 14.64 3.33 -13.72
C LEU A 163 15.27 2.44 -12.63
N LEU A 164 14.45 1.68 -11.90
CA LEU A 164 14.89 0.75 -10.87
C LEU A 164 15.85 -0.29 -11.45
N VAL A 165 15.46 -0.97 -12.53
CA VAL A 165 16.27 -1.99 -13.19
C VAL A 165 17.62 -1.42 -13.65
N SER A 166 17.61 -0.25 -14.31
CA SER A 166 18.82 0.43 -14.80
C SER A 166 19.74 0.85 -13.65
N LYS A 167 19.19 1.49 -12.62
CA LYS A 167 19.95 2.01 -11.48
C LYS A 167 20.67 0.92 -10.68
N HIS A 168 20.09 -0.28 -10.63
CA HIS A 168 20.65 -1.41 -9.90
C HIS A 168 21.41 -2.41 -10.78
N GLY A 169 21.61 -2.11 -12.07
CA GLY A 169 22.36 -2.96 -13.00
C GLY A 169 21.72 -4.34 -13.20
N LEU A 170 20.39 -4.43 -13.06
CA LEU A 170 19.62 -5.67 -13.20
C LEU A 170 19.23 -5.91 -14.67
N GLN A 171 18.97 -7.18 -15.00
CA GLN A 171 18.29 -7.53 -16.23
C GLN A 171 16.80 -7.78 -15.94
N LYS A 172 15.94 -7.48 -16.90
CA LYS A 172 14.49 -7.59 -16.73
C LYS A 172 14.04 -9.01 -16.33
N ASN A 173 14.67 -10.04 -16.86
CA ASN A 173 14.40 -11.45 -16.52
C ASN A 173 14.89 -11.86 -15.12
N GLU A 174 15.75 -11.06 -14.49
CA GLU A 174 16.24 -11.30 -13.12
C GLU A 174 15.31 -10.70 -12.05
N VAL A 175 14.28 -9.96 -12.45
CA VAL A 175 13.37 -9.26 -11.56
C VAL A 175 12.01 -9.94 -11.55
N LEU A 176 11.40 -10.04 -10.36
CA LEU A 176 9.99 -10.38 -10.17
C LEU A 176 9.26 -9.21 -9.57
N TYR A 177 8.14 -8.81 -10.18
CA TYR A 177 7.25 -7.80 -9.60
C TYR A 177 6.02 -8.48 -9.00
N VAL A 178 5.81 -8.30 -7.70
CA VAL A 178 4.67 -8.81 -6.94
C VAL A 178 3.68 -7.66 -6.74
N GLY A 179 2.51 -7.80 -7.31
CA GLY A 179 1.44 -6.80 -7.27
C GLY A 179 0.07 -7.46 -7.19
N GLN A 180 -0.99 -6.67 -7.20
CA GLN A 180 -2.35 -7.18 -7.15
C GLN A 180 -3.22 -6.69 -8.32
N SER A 181 -3.09 -5.42 -8.67
CA SER A 181 -3.99 -4.71 -9.60
C SER A 181 -3.63 -4.97 -11.06
N ASP A 182 -4.59 -4.68 -11.95
CA ASP A 182 -4.34 -4.67 -13.40
C ASP A 182 -3.37 -3.55 -13.82
N LEU A 183 -3.30 -2.46 -13.04
CA LEU A 183 -2.30 -1.40 -13.24
C LEU A 183 -0.89 -1.93 -12.97
N ASP A 184 -0.69 -2.72 -11.92
CA ASP A 184 0.59 -3.36 -11.61
C ASP A 184 1.00 -4.34 -12.71
N ARG A 185 0.07 -5.21 -13.12
CA ARG A 185 0.29 -6.17 -14.19
C ARG A 185 0.67 -5.48 -15.50
N THR A 186 -0.06 -4.40 -15.85
CA THR A 186 0.21 -3.65 -17.08
C THR A 186 1.56 -2.94 -17.02
N CYS A 187 1.91 -2.36 -15.87
CA CYS A 187 3.19 -1.73 -15.61
C CYS A 187 4.36 -2.72 -15.79
N ALA A 188 4.26 -3.90 -15.15
CA ALA A 188 5.26 -4.97 -15.28
C ALA A 188 5.39 -5.46 -16.74
N SER A 189 4.27 -5.66 -17.43
CA SER A 189 4.26 -6.08 -18.83
C SER A 189 4.96 -5.07 -19.75
N LYS A 190 4.68 -3.79 -19.58
CA LYS A 190 5.35 -2.71 -20.34
C LYS A 190 6.84 -2.64 -20.06
N ALA A 191 7.24 -2.85 -18.81
CA ALA A 191 8.65 -2.91 -18.42
C ALA A 191 9.35 -4.19 -18.92
N GLY A 192 8.60 -5.22 -19.34
CA GLY A 192 9.12 -6.54 -19.71
C GLY A 192 9.63 -7.33 -18.50
N ILE A 193 9.01 -7.13 -17.34
CA ILE A 193 9.33 -7.79 -16.07
C ILE A 193 8.25 -8.84 -15.78
N GLU A 194 8.67 -9.98 -15.22
CA GLU A 194 7.75 -11.04 -14.80
C GLU A 194 6.88 -10.55 -13.64
N PHE A 195 5.58 -10.83 -13.73
CA PHE A 195 4.57 -10.42 -12.73
C PHE A 195 4.02 -11.63 -11.99
N LEU A 196 3.92 -11.51 -10.67
CA LEU A 196 3.22 -12.45 -9.80
C LEU A 196 2.08 -11.72 -9.09
N ASN A 197 0.87 -12.25 -9.20
CA ASN A 197 -0.24 -11.74 -8.39
C ASN A 197 -0.10 -12.23 -6.95
N VAL A 198 -0.15 -11.34 -5.97
CA VAL A 198 0.01 -11.67 -4.55
C VAL A 198 -1.03 -12.70 -4.08
N ASN A 199 -2.23 -12.72 -4.65
CA ASN A 199 -3.26 -13.70 -4.31
C ASN A 199 -2.81 -15.14 -4.58
N GLU A 200 -1.85 -15.37 -5.48
CA GLU A 200 -1.26 -16.70 -5.69
C GLU A 200 -0.41 -17.15 -4.50
N LEU A 201 0.01 -16.22 -3.62
CA LEU A 201 0.70 -16.52 -2.38
C LEU A 201 -0.28 -16.68 -1.21
N LEU A 202 -1.30 -15.81 -1.15
CA LEU A 202 -2.23 -15.73 -0.03
C LEU A 202 -3.28 -16.85 0.00
N LEU A 203 -3.47 -17.56 -1.12
CA LEU A 203 -4.44 -18.67 -1.26
C LEU A 203 -3.81 -20.06 -1.09
N THR A 204 -2.52 -20.14 -0.76
CA THR A 204 -1.80 -21.40 -0.55
C THR A 204 -1.61 -21.69 0.91
#